data_657d02177c120d9dc3864704c91416c5
#
_entry.id   657d02177c120d9dc3864704c91416c5
#
_cell.length_a   1.000
_cell.length_b   1.000
_cell.length_c   1.000
_cell.angle_alpha   90.00
_cell.angle_beta   90.00
_cell.angle_gamma   90.00
#
_symmetry.space_group_name_H-M   'P 1'
#
loop_
_entity.id
_entity.type
_entity.pdbx_description
1 polymer ?
#
loop_
_entity_poly.entity_id
_entity_poly.type
_entity_poly.pdbx_seq_one_letter_code
_entity_poly.pdbx_strand_id
1 'polypeptide(L)'
;MSRLIPLAAAAIALAGAGAAQAAERNFPTGGEIHSVSNSTPFDVYVHTGKAPGIHASGTDEALNRLEIENSGGQLRIGTKSGSWFSGWHWGSGQHLRIDVTVPMIGEVSLAGPGNLTVDTIRTRDFGAHLSGPGNINVGSVEASGITLNLSGPGDIRIAGHADRAVMHLSGPGNIHAGSLNLHDADVTLSGPGDLDATVTRAANVRLSGPGDVTIHGGARCSIQKSGPGDVHCD
;
A
#
# COMPACT_ATOMS: atom_id res chain seq x y z
N MET A 1 0.78 -83.93 3.95
CA MET A 1 1.84 -83.05 3.44
C MET A 1 1.21 -81.73 3.11
N SER A 2 1.10 -80.85 4.08
CA SER A 2 0.48 -79.51 3.90
C SER A 2 1.58 -78.47 3.75
N ARG A 3 1.64 -77.79 2.63
CA ARG A 3 2.56 -76.66 2.37
C ARG A 3 1.88 -75.38 2.80
N LEU A 4 2.48 -74.72 3.79
CA LEU A 4 2.16 -73.37 4.22
C LEU A 4 2.87 -72.38 3.29
N ILE A 5 2.12 -71.45 2.69
CA ILE A 5 2.59 -70.31 1.89
C ILE A 5 2.67 -69.09 2.86
N PRO A 6 3.82 -68.42 2.97
CA PRO A 6 3.86 -67.17 3.78
C PRO A 6 3.30 -65.99 2.98
N LEU A 7 2.30 -65.28 3.54
CA LEU A 7 1.85 -63.97 3.08
C LEU A 7 2.93 -62.93 3.41
N ALA A 8 3.49 -62.33 2.37
CA ALA A 8 4.34 -61.15 2.52
C ALA A 8 3.45 -59.90 2.62
N ALA A 9 3.43 -59.29 3.76
CA ALA A 9 2.77 -58.00 3.97
C ALA A 9 3.66 -56.89 3.40
N ALA A 10 3.19 -56.27 2.30
CA ALA A 10 3.83 -55.08 1.72
C ALA A 10 3.40 -53.87 2.56
N ALA A 11 4.33 -53.28 3.32
CA ALA A 11 4.11 -52.01 3.98
C ALA A 11 4.22 -50.87 2.96
N ILE A 12 3.09 -50.26 2.63
CA ILE A 12 3.03 -49.03 1.83
C ILE A 12 3.44 -47.87 2.76
N ALA A 13 4.65 -47.37 2.59
CA ALA A 13 5.09 -46.13 3.21
C ALA A 13 4.38 -44.98 2.48
N LEU A 14 3.36 -44.38 3.10
CA LEU A 14 2.86 -43.07 2.69
C LEU A 14 3.94 -42.02 3.00
N ALA A 15 4.66 -41.61 1.97
CA ALA A 15 5.45 -40.40 2.02
C ALA A 15 4.48 -39.22 2.14
N GLY A 16 4.28 -38.72 3.35
CA GLY A 16 3.54 -37.48 3.58
C GLY A 16 4.32 -36.35 2.91
N ALA A 17 3.80 -35.81 1.80
CA ALA A 17 4.22 -34.52 1.29
C ALA A 17 3.91 -33.49 2.38
N GLY A 18 4.92 -33.08 3.15
CA GLY A 18 4.81 -31.97 4.08
C GLY A 18 4.48 -30.72 3.30
N ALA A 19 3.22 -30.27 3.35
CA ALA A 19 2.89 -28.92 2.94
C ALA A 19 3.77 -27.98 3.77
N ALA A 20 4.62 -27.20 3.13
CA ALA A 20 5.37 -26.16 3.78
C ALA A 20 4.34 -25.19 4.40
N GLN A 21 4.16 -25.29 5.71
CA GLN A 21 3.30 -24.36 6.43
C GLN A 21 4.01 -23.02 6.47
N ALA A 22 3.32 -21.96 6.08
CA ALA A 22 3.80 -20.60 6.26
C ALA A 22 4.01 -20.37 7.77
N ALA A 23 5.20 -19.92 8.14
CA ALA A 23 5.46 -19.53 9.51
C ALA A 23 4.73 -18.22 9.82
N GLU A 24 4.29 -18.07 11.07
CA GLU A 24 3.58 -16.89 11.53
C GLU A 24 4.32 -16.27 12.71
N ARG A 25 4.34 -14.94 12.78
CA ARG A 25 4.98 -14.20 13.86
C ARG A 25 4.21 -12.96 14.24
N ASN A 26 4.01 -12.76 15.53
CA ASN A 26 3.50 -11.52 16.09
C ASN A 26 4.69 -10.64 16.51
N PHE A 27 4.58 -9.35 16.20
CA PHE A 27 5.57 -8.35 16.59
C PHE A 27 4.98 -7.42 17.65
N PRO A 28 5.81 -6.93 18.60
CA PRO A 28 5.34 -5.95 19.56
C PRO A 28 5.01 -4.63 18.86
N THR A 29 3.90 -4.00 19.22
CA THR A 29 3.48 -2.71 18.65
C THR A 29 4.32 -1.54 19.15
N GLY A 30 4.96 -1.67 20.29
CA GLY A 30 5.79 -0.61 20.89
C GLY A 30 5.02 0.63 21.35
N GLY A 31 3.69 0.60 21.32
CA GLY A 31 2.82 1.73 21.68
C GLY A 31 1.72 1.99 20.66
N GLU A 32 1.15 3.19 20.68
CA GLU A 32 0.17 3.63 19.69
C GLU A 32 0.82 3.78 18.31
N ILE A 33 0.04 3.54 17.25
CA ILE A 33 0.48 3.66 15.87
C ILE A 33 -0.46 4.66 15.19
N HIS A 34 0.11 5.76 14.66
CA HIS A 34 -0.60 6.81 13.94
C HIS A 34 -0.20 6.88 12.47
N SER A 35 0.97 6.35 12.13
CA SER A 35 1.44 6.25 10.75
C SER A 35 2.15 4.92 10.48
N VAL A 36 2.07 4.45 9.22
CA VAL A 36 2.74 3.23 8.75
C VAL A 36 3.60 3.56 7.55
N SER A 37 4.88 3.19 7.62
CA SER A 37 5.84 3.34 6.53
C SER A 37 6.39 1.97 6.12
N ASN A 38 6.23 1.60 4.83
CA ASN A 38 6.76 0.38 4.26
C ASN A 38 7.88 0.68 3.26
N SER A 39 9.08 0.16 3.52
CA SER A 39 10.21 0.21 2.59
C SER A 39 10.61 -1.17 2.03
N THR A 40 9.80 -2.19 2.29
CA THR A 40 10.06 -3.58 1.91
C THR A 40 9.40 -3.94 0.59
N PRO A 41 9.80 -5.05 -0.05
CA PRO A 41 9.09 -5.61 -1.20
C PRO A 41 7.83 -6.41 -0.83
N PHE A 42 7.44 -6.42 0.44
CA PHE A 42 6.31 -7.20 0.93
C PHE A 42 5.03 -6.39 0.99
N ASP A 43 3.91 -7.09 0.87
CA ASP A 43 2.60 -6.49 0.96
C ASP A 43 2.20 -6.25 2.42
N VAL A 44 1.77 -5.03 2.71
CA VAL A 44 1.30 -4.59 4.02
C VAL A 44 -0.19 -4.27 3.95
N TYR A 45 -0.95 -4.86 4.86
CA TYR A 45 -2.39 -4.63 5.02
C TYR A 45 -2.64 -3.94 6.34
N VAL A 46 -3.26 -2.77 6.30
CA VAL A 46 -3.61 -1.98 7.49
C VAL A 46 -5.11 -2.06 7.72
N HIS A 47 -5.51 -2.61 8.85
CA HIS A 47 -6.88 -2.74 9.29
C HIS A 47 -7.16 -1.77 10.43
N THR A 48 -8.13 -0.89 10.26
CA THR A 48 -8.47 0.12 11.27
C THR A 48 -9.65 -0.30 12.15
N GLY A 49 -9.88 0.45 13.23
CA GLY A 49 -10.98 0.20 14.16
C GLY A 49 -10.77 -0.98 15.09
N LYS A 50 -9.53 -1.47 15.23
CA LYS A 50 -9.16 -2.60 16.09
C LYS A 50 -8.03 -2.21 17.04
N ALA A 51 -7.87 -3.01 18.12
CA ALA A 51 -6.71 -2.86 18.99
C ALA A 51 -5.40 -3.02 18.21
N PRO A 52 -4.32 -2.30 18.61
CA PRO A 52 -3.04 -2.39 17.91
C PRO A 52 -2.49 -3.81 17.91
N GLY A 53 -2.02 -4.25 16.75
CA GLY A 53 -1.39 -5.57 16.56
C GLY A 53 -0.60 -5.62 15.26
N ILE A 54 0.46 -6.41 15.23
CA ILE A 54 1.26 -6.63 14.04
C ILE A 54 1.48 -8.13 13.89
N HIS A 55 0.99 -8.67 12.79
CA HIS A 55 1.10 -10.08 12.44
C HIS A 55 1.77 -10.23 11.08
N ALA A 56 2.74 -11.12 10.96
CA ALA A 56 3.37 -11.42 9.70
C ALA A 56 3.36 -12.92 9.44
N SER A 57 3.05 -13.32 8.21
CA SER A 57 3.02 -14.70 7.74
C SER A 57 3.85 -14.87 6.48
N GLY A 58 4.69 -15.92 6.44
CA GLY A 58 5.57 -16.17 5.30
C GLY A 58 6.62 -17.23 5.61
N THR A 59 7.74 -17.18 4.90
CA THR A 59 8.87 -18.10 5.18
C THR A 59 9.63 -17.64 6.43
N ASP A 60 10.18 -18.59 7.20
CA ASP A 60 11.03 -18.27 8.36
C ASP A 60 12.18 -17.33 8.00
N GLU A 61 12.76 -17.51 6.82
CA GLU A 61 13.87 -16.68 6.36
C GLU A 61 13.43 -15.22 6.13
N ALA A 62 12.28 -14.99 5.49
CA ALA A 62 11.72 -13.66 5.29
C ALA A 62 11.35 -13.00 6.62
N LEU A 63 10.70 -13.76 7.52
CA LEU A 63 10.35 -13.29 8.86
C LEU A 63 11.58 -12.91 9.71
N ASN A 64 12.68 -13.64 9.59
CA ASN A 64 13.92 -13.34 10.33
C ASN A 64 14.64 -12.08 9.83
N ARG A 65 14.40 -11.68 8.58
CA ARG A 65 14.96 -10.46 7.97
C ARG A 65 14.10 -9.23 8.17
N LEU A 66 12.83 -9.43 8.54
CA LEU A 66 11.92 -8.33 8.78
C LEU A 66 12.37 -7.53 10.01
N GLU A 67 12.37 -6.23 9.88
CA GLU A 67 12.61 -5.27 10.94
C GLU A 67 11.39 -4.37 11.07
N ILE A 68 10.79 -4.37 12.25
CA ILE A 68 9.61 -3.57 12.54
C ILE A 68 9.90 -2.75 13.78
N GLU A 69 9.84 -1.44 13.64
CA GLU A 69 10.10 -0.49 14.71
C GLU A 69 8.96 0.52 14.81
N ASN A 70 8.51 0.80 16.02
CA ASN A 70 7.60 1.91 16.30
C ASN A 70 8.33 2.97 17.11
N SER A 71 8.45 4.16 16.55
CA SER A 71 9.06 5.30 17.21
C SER A 71 8.13 6.51 17.13
N GLY A 72 7.65 6.98 18.29
CA GLY A 72 6.77 8.13 18.36
C GLY A 72 5.43 7.98 17.60
N GLY A 73 4.91 6.76 17.51
CA GLY A 73 3.66 6.46 16.78
C GLY A 73 3.86 6.22 15.28
N GLN A 74 5.08 6.28 14.76
CA GLN A 74 5.42 5.91 13.40
C GLN A 74 5.92 4.46 13.37
N LEU A 75 5.14 3.57 12.78
CA LEU A 75 5.53 2.19 12.51
C LEU A 75 6.35 2.13 11.21
N ARG A 76 7.60 1.74 11.33
CA ARG A 76 8.50 1.51 10.20
C ARG A 76 8.64 0.03 9.95
N ILE A 77 8.36 -0.38 8.72
CA ILE A 77 8.52 -1.75 8.24
C ILE A 77 9.67 -1.75 7.24
N GLY A 78 10.75 -2.42 7.62
CA GLY A 78 12.00 -2.46 6.88
C GLY A 78 12.60 -3.86 6.87
N THR A 79 13.80 -3.97 6.33
CA THR A 79 14.61 -5.17 6.37
C THR A 79 15.94 -4.88 7.04
N LYS A 80 16.44 -5.82 7.85
CA LYS A 80 17.74 -5.71 8.53
C LYS A 80 18.86 -5.41 7.55
N SER A 81 19.72 -4.46 7.92
CA SER A 81 20.88 -4.05 7.12
C SER A 81 21.82 -5.23 6.82
N GLY A 82 22.37 -5.30 5.61
CA GLY A 82 23.30 -6.35 5.16
C GLY A 82 22.69 -7.39 4.21
N SER A 83 21.37 -7.46 4.06
CA SER A 83 20.72 -8.43 3.19
C SER A 83 20.46 -7.94 1.76
N TRP A 84 20.53 -6.63 1.51
CA TRP A 84 20.24 -6.05 0.19
C TRP A 84 21.40 -6.17 -0.82
N PHE A 85 22.65 -6.07 -0.36
CA PHE A 85 23.83 -6.03 -1.24
C PHE A 85 24.53 -7.35 -1.47
N SER A 86 24.18 -8.43 -0.81
CA SER A 86 24.89 -9.71 -0.91
C SER A 86 24.34 -10.64 -1.99
N GLY A 87 24.02 -10.13 -3.19
CA GLY A 87 23.74 -10.96 -4.38
C GLY A 87 22.53 -11.88 -4.26
N TRP A 88 21.63 -11.59 -3.35
CA TRP A 88 20.47 -12.42 -3.10
C TRP A 88 19.36 -12.11 -4.10
N HIS A 89 19.07 -13.10 -4.92
CA HIS A 89 17.91 -13.06 -5.81
C HIS A 89 16.66 -13.30 -4.95
N TRP A 90 15.77 -12.34 -4.89
CA TRP A 90 14.41 -12.56 -4.38
C TRP A 90 13.75 -13.59 -5.29
N GLY A 91 13.90 -14.88 -4.95
CA GLY A 91 13.26 -15.94 -5.70
C GLY A 91 11.75 -15.76 -5.66
N SER A 92 11.10 -16.06 -6.76
CA SER A 92 9.65 -15.96 -6.99
C SER A 92 8.75 -16.78 -6.02
N GLY A 93 9.31 -17.26 -4.89
CA GLY A 93 8.62 -18.06 -3.89
C GLY A 93 8.58 -17.46 -2.48
N GLN A 94 9.08 -16.24 -2.27
CA GLN A 94 9.08 -15.63 -0.93
C GLN A 94 7.88 -14.68 -0.76
N HIS A 95 6.75 -15.25 -0.41
CA HIS A 95 5.58 -14.49 -0.03
C HIS A 95 5.65 -14.16 1.47
N LEU A 96 5.69 -12.88 1.79
CA LEU A 96 5.50 -12.39 3.14
C LEU A 96 4.32 -11.42 3.13
N ARG A 97 3.35 -11.68 3.98
CA ARG A 97 2.21 -10.81 4.23
C ARG A 97 2.35 -10.22 5.62
N ILE A 98 2.13 -8.92 5.73
CA ILE A 98 2.18 -8.20 6.99
C ILE A 98 0.80 -7.56 7.23
N ASP A 99 0.12 -7.98 8.29
CA ASP A 99 -1.15 -7.43 8.72
C ASP A 99 -0.92 -6.55 9.94
N VAL A 100 -1.26 -5.27 9.83
CA VAL A 100 -1.18 -4.26 10.88
C VAL A 100 -2.59 -3.87 11.29
N THR A 101 -2.93 -4.01 12.55
CA THR A 101 -4.20 -3.52 13.09
C THR A 101 -3.97 -2.29 13.95
N VAL A 102 -4.81 -1.27 13.78
CA VAL A 102 -4.72 0.00 14.52
C VAL A 102 -6.11 0.54 14.84
N PRO A 103 -6.29 1.29 15.93
CA PRO A 103 -7.57 1.96 16.17
C PRO A 103 -7.90 3.00 15.10
N MET A 104 -6.89 3.78 14.69
CA MET A 104 -7.00 4.87 13.72
C MET A 104 -5.63 5.11 13.09
N ILE A 105 -5.62 5.58 11.84
CA ILE A 105 -4.39 5.95 11.12
C ILE A 105 -4.58 7.31 10.45
N GLY A 106 -3.54 8.15 10.50
CA GLY A 106 -3.51 9.46 9.85
C GLY A 106 -2.57 9.54 8.64
N GLU A 107 -1.61 8.61 8.51
CA GLU A 107 -0.64 8.68 7.42
C GLU A 107 -0.13 7.30 7.02
N VAL A 108 0.08 7.11 5.72
CA VAL A 108 0.77 5.95 5.16
C VAL A 108 1.85 6.37 4.18
N SER A 109 2.97 5.67 4.19
CA SER A 109 4.11 5.93 3.31
C SER A 109 4.64 4.64 2.71
N LEU A 110 4.89 4.64 1.40
CA LEU A 110 5.44 3.49 0.68
C LEU A 110 6.64 3.92 -0.16
N ALA A 111 7.80 3.40 0.19
CA ALA A 111 9.05 3.60 -0.55
C ALA A 111 9.54 2.31 -1.24
N GLY A 112 9.06 1.16 -0.79
CA GLY A 112 9.41 -0.16 -1.33
C GLY A 112 8.61 -0.57 -2.56
N PRO A 113 8.97 -1.70 -3.19
CA PRO A 113 8.24 -2.26 -4.31
C PRO A 113 7.03 -3.13 -3.90
N GLY A 114 6.80 -3.38 -2.61
CA GLY A 114 5.59 -4.04 -2.11
C GLY A 114 4.37 -3.13 -2.19
N ASN A 115 3.19 -3.66 -1.90
CA ASN A 115 1.96 -2.87 -1.86
C ASN A 115 1.57 -2.52 -0.43
N LEU A 116 0.87 -1.40 -0.25
CA LEU A 116 0.28 -1.01 1.01
C LEU A 116 -1.23 -0.83 0.80
N THR A 117 -2.02 -1.64 1.49
CA THR A 117 -3.47 -1.60 1.40
C THR A 117 -4.06 -1.19 2.76
N VAL A 118 -4.92 -0.20 2.76
CA VAL A 118 -5.70 0.23 3.94
C VAL A 118 -7.17 -0.03 3.66
N ASP A 119 -7.88 -0.67 4.58
CA ASP A 119 -9.29 -1.01 4.39
C ASP A 119 -10.22 0.21 4.49
N THR A 120 -10.31 0.81 5.67
CA THR A 120 -11.19 1.95 5.94
C THR A 120 -10.47 2.96 6.82
N ILE A 121 -10.64 4.24 6.54
CA ILE A 121 -10.04 5.33 7.32
C ILE A 121 -11.14 6.29 7.74
N ARG A 122 -11.16 6.63 9.04
CA ARG A 122 -11.95 7.72 9.58
C ARG A 122 -11.05 8.60 10.43
N THR A 123 -10.73 9.77 9.89
CA THR A 123 -9.82 10.70 10.55
C THR A 123 -10.15 12.13 10.13
N ARG A 124 -9.62 13.11 10.82
CA ARG A 124 -9.71 14.49 10.39
C ARG A 124 -8.86 14.76 9.15
N ASP A 125 -7.60 14.33 9.22
CA ASP A 125 -6.62 14.55 8.15
C ASP A 125 -5.94 13.23 7.82
N PHE A 126 -5.80 12.92 6.53
CA PHE A 126 -5.15 11.71 6.04
C PHE A 126 -4.08 12.04 5.01
N GLY A 127 -2.91 11.41 5.15
CA GLY A 127 -1.80 11.51 4.22
C GLY A 127 -1.43 10.18 3.57
N ALA A 128 -1.18 10.17 2.25
CA ALA A 128 -0.58 9.04 1.55
C ALA A 128 0.62 9.51 0.72
N HIS A 129 1.77 8.89 0.94
CA HIS A 129 3.03 9.24 0.31
C HIS A 129 3.64 8.02 -0.40
N LEU A 130 3.75 8.08 -1.72
CA LEU A 130 4.33 7.02 -2.55
C LEU A 130 5.55 7.53 -3.29
N SER A 131 6.72 6.95 -3.00
CA SER A 131 7.97 7.22 -3.71
C SER A 131 8.57 6.00 -4.39
N GLY A 132 8.10 4.80 -4.06
CA GLY A 132 8.53 3.52 -4.61
C GLY A 132 7.74 3.09 -5.85
N PRO A 133 8.10 1.92 -6.41
CA PRO A 133 7.37 1.32 -7.53
C PRO A 133 6.16 0.47 -7.11
N GLY A 134 5.92 0.30 -5.82
CA GLY A 134 4.73 -0.38 -5.30
C GLY A 134 3.48 0.50 -5.38
N ASN A 135 2.33 -0.02 -4.92
CA ASN A 135 1.06 0.70 -4.98
C ASN A 135 0.47 0.94 -3.58
N ILE A 136 -0.19 2.09 -3.40
CA ILE A 136 -1.01 2.37 -2.23
C ILE A 136 -2.47 2.24 -2.63
N ASN A 137 -3.23 1.40 -1.91
CA ASN A 137 -4.66 1.20 -2.13
C ASN A 137 -5.42 1.54 -0.84
N VAL A 138 -6.29 2.54 -0.89
CA VAL A 138 -7.17 2.93 0.22
C VAL A 138 -8.61 2.59 -0.17
N GLY A 139 -9.19 1.59 0.50
CA GLY A 139 -10.52 1.08 0.17
C GLY A 139 -11.62 2.09 0.42
N SER A 140 -11.58 2.78 1.56
CA SER A 140 -12.52 3.87 1.86
C SER A 140 -11.92 4.85 2.86
N VAL A 141 -12.04 6.14 2.59
CA VAL A 141 -11.65 7.20 3.52
C VAL A 141 -12.82 8.14 3.79
N GLU A 142 -12.97 8.54 5.03
CA GLU A 142 -13.86 9.62 5.48
C GLU A 142 -13.01 10.62 6.27
N ALA A 143 -12.74 11.79 5.67
CA ALA A 143 -11.83 12.77 6.23
C ALA A 143 -12.27 14.21 5.92
N SER A 144 -11.76 15.19 6.67
CA SER A 144 -11.90 16.61 6.30
C SER A 144 -10.82 17.02 5.29
N GLY A 145 -9.59 16.54 5.48
CA GLY A 145 -8.46 16.84 4.61
C GLY A 145 -7.73 15.59 4.14
N ILE A 146 -7.32 15.58 2.87
CA ILE A 146 -6.49 14.52 2.29
C ILE A 146 -5.27 15.14 1.61
N THR A 147 -4.12 14.53 1.80
CA THR A 147 -2.88 14.88 1.09
C THR A 147 -2.33 13.63 0.39
N LEU A 148 -2.23 13.69 -0.93
CA LEU A 148 -1.65 12.61 -1.74
C LEU A 148 -0.37 13.13 -2.41
N ASN A 149 0.75 12.44 -2.16
CA ASN A 149 2.03 12.76 -2.79
C ASN A 149 2.57 11.52 -3.50
N LEU A 150 2.73 11.61 -4.82
CA LEU A 150 3.28 10.55 -5.63
C LEU A 150 4.47 11.07 -6.42
N SER A 151 5.64 10.47 -6.20
CA SER A 151 6.88 10.76 -6.95
C SER A 151 7.50 9.53 -7.60
N GLY A 152 7.04 8.33 -7.25
CA GLY A 152 7.47 7.05 -7.81
C GLY A 152 6.71 6.64 -9.08
N PRO A 153 7.07 5.48 -9.64
CA PRO A 153 6.37 4.89 -10.78
C PRO A 153 5.14 4.03 -10.40
N GLY A 154 4.87 3.85 -9.12
CA GLY A 154 3.67 3.14 -8.65
C GLY A 154 2.43 4.01 -8.66
N ASP A 155 1.28 3.43 -8.31
CA ASP A 155 -0.01 4.11 -8.32
C ASP A 155 -0.58 4.30 -6.92
N ILE A 156 -1.34 5.39 -6.73
CA ILE A 156 -2.21 5.59 -5.57
C ILE A 156 -3.66 5.43 -6.01
N ARG A 157 -4.39 4.50 -5.40
CA ARG A 157 -5.84 4.32 -5.57
C ARG A 157 -6.53 4.62 -4.26
N ILE A 158 -7.53 5.50 -4.31
CA ILE A 158 -8.25 5.93 -3.12
C ILE A 158 -9.73 6.14 -3.44
N ALA A 159 -10.60 5.69 -2.53
CA ALA A 159 -12.03 5.88 -2.62
C ALA A 159 -12.60 6.44 -1.31
N GLY A 160 -13.79 7.06 -1.36
CA GLY A 160 -14.48 7.55 -0.17
C GLY A 160 -14.97 8.98 -0.30
N HIS A 161 -14.82 9.76 0.77
CA HIS A 161 -15.29 11.15 0.83
C HIS A 161 -14.34 12.02 1.65
N ALA A 162 -14.11 13.27 1.18
CA ALA A 162 -13.44 14.31 1.97
C ALA A 162 -13.89 15.70 1.57
N ASP A 163 -13.71 16.69 2.49
CA ASP A 163 -14.03 18.08 2.18
C ASP A 163 -13.01 18.67 1.20
N ARG A 164 -11.71 18.38 1.42
CA ARG A 164 -10.63 18.90 0.61
C ARG A 164 -9.55 17.87 0.34
N ALA A 165 -8.97 17.92 -0.85
CA ALA A 165 -7.74 17.18 -1.15
C ALA A 165 -6.66 18.09 -1.75
N VAL A 166 -5.41 17.81 -1.37
CA VAL A 166 -4.19 18.35 -2.02
C VAL A 166 -3.46 17.17 -2.65
N MET A 167 -3.25 17.21 -3.97
CA MET A 167 -2.67 16.13 -4.73
C MET A 167 -1.44 16.62 -5.51
N HIS A 168 -0.30 15.97 -5.28
CA HIS A 168 0.94 16.25 -5.96
C HIS A 168 1.43 14.99 -6.67
N LEU A 169 1.55 15.08 -7.99
CA LEU A 169 2.09 14.03 -8.84
C LEU A 169 3.30 14.55 -9.60
N SER A 170 4.47 13.98 -9.36
CA SER A 170 5.71 14.33 -10.07
C SER A 170 6.39 13.14 -10.75
N GLY A 171 5.98 11.91 -10.43
CA GLY A 171 6.48 10.67 -11.01
C GLY A 171 5.74 10.23 -12.28
N PRO A 172 6.14 9.09 -12.85
CA PRO A 172 5.44 8.46 -13.97
C PRO A 172 4.26 7.55 -13.54
N GLY A 173 4.01 7.40 -12.25
CA GLY A 173 2.85 6.67 -11.73
C GLY A 173 1.58 7.51 -11.76
N ASN A 174 0.43 6.93 -11.38
CA ASN A 174 -0.87 7.56 -11.51
C ASN A 174 -1.56 7.74 -10.15
N ILE A 175 -2.41 8.76 -10.03
CA ILE A 175 -3.32 8.94 -8.90
C ILE A 175 -4.75 8.71 -9.38
N HIS A 176 -5.37 7.63 -8.91
CA HIS A 176 -6.75 7.27 -9.18
C HIS A 176 -7.64 7.65 -7.99
N ALA A 177 -8.20 8.83 -8.03
CA ALA A 177 -9.13 9.36 -7.04
C ALA A 177 -10.54 9.62 -7.62
N GLY A 178 -10.89 9.00 -8.77
CA GLY A 178 -12.20 9.11 -9.37
C GLY A 178 -13.35 8.54 -8.52
N SER A 179 -13.02 7.63 -7.57
CA SER A 179 -13.97 7.12 -6.57
C SER A 179 -13.93 7.88 -5.23
N LEU A 180 -13.16 8.96 -5.14
CA LEU A 180 -13.08 9.84 -3.98
C LEU A 180 -13.92 11.10 -4.26
N ASN A 181 -15.03 11.26 -3.53
CA ASN A 181 -15.89 12.44 -3.66
C ASN A 181 -15.32 13.59 -2.82
N LEU A 182 -14.98 14.68 -3.49
CA LEU A 182 -14.39 15.88 -2.89
C LEU A 182 -15.30 17.09 -3.09
N HIS A 183 -15.29 18.01 -2.11
CA HIS A 183 -15.84 19.34 -2.34
C HIS A 183 -14.80 20.21 -3.09
N ASP A 184 -13.57 20.28 -2.61
CA ASP A 184 -12.50 21.07 -3.22
C ASP A 184 -11.25 20.22 -3.48
N ALA A 185 -10.49 20.57 -4.53
CA ALA A 185 -9.19 19.97 -4.81
C ALA A 185 -8.16 20.98 -5.29
N ASP A 186 -6.95 20.87 -4.78
CA ASP A 186 -5.74 21.52 -5.30
C ASP A 186 -4.84 20.45 -5.92
N VAL A 187 -4.69 20.47 -7.25
CA VAL A 187 -3.97 19.46 -8.02
C VAL A 187 -2.71 20.07 -8.64
N THR A 188 -1.58 19.46 -8.43
CA THR A 188 -0.31 19.82 -9.10
C THR A 188 0.28 18.58 -9.76
N LEU A 189 0.38 18.59 -11.09
CA LEU A 189 0.97 17.53 -11.88
C LEU A 189 2.18 18.08 -12.66
N SER A 190 3.34 17.47 -12.44
CA SER A 190 4.61 17.85 -13.11
C SER A 190 5.22 16.68 -13.86
N GLY A 191 4.78 15.45 -13.60
CA GLY A 191 5.27 14.21 -14.20
C GLY A 191 4.55 13.80 -15.48
N PRO A 192 4.93 12.66 -16.04
CA PRO A 192 4.23 12.05 -17.19
C PRO A 192 3.07 11.13 -16.79
N GLY A 193 2.82 10.94 -15.50
CA GLY A 193 1.69 10.16 -15.01
C GLY A 193 0.37 10.93 -15.05
N ASP A 194 -0.74 10.22 -14.90
CA ASP A 194 -2.09 10.77 -14.99
C ASP A 194 -2.76 10.87 -13.63
N LEU A 195 -3.71 11.82 -13.52
CA LEU A 195 -4.50 12.00 -12.32
C LEU A 195 -5.98 12.11 -12.66
N ASP A 196 -6.80 11.31 -12.01
CA ASP A 196 -8.26 11.44 -12.05
C ASP A 196 -8.85 11.70 -10.66
N ALA A 197 -9.85 12.58 -10.55
CA ALA A 197 -10.53 12.91 -9.30
C ALA A 197 -11.97 13.36 -9.51
N THR A 198 -12.85 13.12 -8.53
CA THR A 198 -14.24 13.63 -8.54
C THR A 198 -14.36 14.78 -7.56
N VAL A 199 -14.65 15.99 -8.10
CA VAL A 199 -14.74 17.24 -7.34
C VAL A 199 -16.06 17.95 -7.67
N THR A 200 -16.76 18.43 -6.64
CA THR A 200 -18.11 18.96 -6.81
C THR A 200 -18.23 20.49 -6.70
N ARG A 201 -17.23 21.19 -6.13
CA ARG A 201 -17.30 22.63 -5.91
C ARG A 201 -16.23 23.41 -6.67
N ALA A 202 -14.96 23.18 -6.36
CA ALA A 202 -13.86 23.91 -6.99
C ALA A 202 -12.61 23.05 -7.11
N ALA A 203 -11.97 23.10 -8.28
CA ALA A 203 -10.69 22.46 -8.55
C ALA A 203 -9.67 23.48 -9.07
N ASN A 204 -8.53 23.60 -8.40
CA ASN A 204 -7.38 24.36 -8.88
C ASN A 204 -6.36 23.39 -9.46
N VAL A 205 -6.13 23.44 -10.75
CA VAL A 205 -5.24 22.51 -11.46
C VAL A 205 -4.03 23.24 -12.01
N ARG A 206 -2.84 22.78 -11.62
CA ARG A 206 -1.55 23.19 -12.20
C ARG A 206 -0.91 22.03 -12.91
N LEU A 207 -0.81 22.11 -14.23
CA LEU A 207 -0.21 21.09 -15.07
C LEU A 207 1.04 21.66 -15.75
N SER A 208 2.20 21.05 -15.50
CA SER A 208 3.47 21.40 -16.17
C SER A 208 4.15 20.21 -16.85
N GLY A 209 3.63 19.01 -16.67
CA GLY A 209 4.12 17.77 -17.27
C GLY A 209 3.42 17.40 -18.58
N PRO A 210 3.80 16.25 -19.16
CA PRO A 210 3.10 15.66 -20.32
C PRO A 210 1.93 14.74 -19.94
N GLY A 211 1.71 14.47 -18.66
CA GLY A 211 0.57 13.67 -18.20
C GLY A 211 -0.73 14.45 -18.18
N ASP A 212 -1.84 13.76 -18.02
CA ASP A 212 -3.18 14.32 -18.12
C ASP A 212 -3.88 14.41 -16.75
N VAL A 213 -4.76 15.41 -16.60
CA VAL A 213 -5.61 15.57 -15.40
C VAL A 213 -7.08 15.54 -15.81
N THR A 214 -7.85 14.64 -15.21
CA THR A 214 -9.30 14.55 -15.41
C THR A 214 -10.02 14.84 -14.09
N ILE A 215 -10.85 15.88 -14.08
CA ILE A 215 -11.69 16.26 -12.94
C ILE A 215 -13.16 16.03 -13.35
N HIS A 216 -13.81 15.13 -12.62
CA HIS A 216 -15.23 14.82 -12.75
C HIS A 216 -16.06 15.55 -11.69
N GLY A 217 -17.38 15.64 -11.88
CA GLY A 217 -18.34 16.07 -10.85
C GLY A 217 -18.81 17.51 -10.93
N GLY A 218 -18.54 18.19 -12.03
CA GLY A 218 -19.08 19.52 -12.31
C GLY A 218 -18.46 20.66 -11.50
N ALA A 219 -17.23 20.52 -11.03
CA ALA A 219 -16.53 21.55 -10.29
C ALA A 219 -16.21 22.77 -11.16
N ARG A 220 -16.10 23.94 -10.53
CA ARG A 220 -15.49 25.11 -11.18
C ARG A 220 -13.98 24.95 -11.20
N CYS A 221 -13.43 24.77 -12.40
CA CYS A 221 -12.00 24.57 -12.57
C CYS A 221 -11.26 25.87 -12.84
N SER A 222 -10.16 26.08 -12.11
CA SER A 222 -9.14 27.09 -12.39
C SER A 222 -7.88 26.37 -12.88
N ILE A 223 -7.56 26.53 -14.17
CA ILE A 223 -6.51 25.73 -14.82
C ILE A 223 -5.33 26.64 -15.16
N GLN A 224 -4.13 26.21 -14.72
CA GLN A 224 -2.85 26.78 -15.11
C GLN A 224 -2.02 25.68 -15.80
N LYS A 225 -1.92 25.73 -17.12
CA LYS A 225 -1.25 24.73 -17.95
C LYS A 225 -0.02 25.33 -18.61
N SER A 226 1.13 24.67 -18.49
CA SER A 226 2.38 25.04 -19.18
C SER A 226 3.06 23.84 -19.88
N GLY A 227 2.56 22.62 -19.69
CA GLY A 227 3.05 21.39 -20.32
C GLY A 227 2.23 20.97 -21.55
N PRO A 228 2.67 19.90 -22.27
CA PRO A 228 1.95 19.33 -23.40
C PRO A 228 0.72 18.49 -23.02
N GLY A 229 0.63 17.97 -21.78
CA GLY A 229 -0.50 17.17 -21.30
C GLY A 229 -1.83 17.94 -21.32
N ASP A 230 -2.97 17.28 -21.13
CA ASP A 230 -4.29 17.86 -21.19
C ASP A 230 -4.99 17.91 -19.83
N VAL A 231 -5.88 18.91 -19.65
CA VAL A 231 -6.74 19.01 -18.48
C VAL A 231 -8.19 18.96 -18.97
N HIS A 232 -8.90 17.92 -18.54
CA HIS A 232 -10.33 17.76 -18.77
C HIS A 232 -11.11 18.02 -17.49
N CYS A 233 -12.18 18.79 -17.57
CA CYS A 233 -13.00 19.17 -16.42
C CYS A 233 -14.47 19.17 -16.86
N ASP A 234 -15.26 18.20 -16.34
CA ASP A 234 -16.66 17.93 -16.70
C ASP A 234 -17.60 17.81 -15.48
#